data_f142ddbe118201d4d53e480749ead8b3
#
_entry.id   f142ddbe118201d4d53e480749ead8b3
#
_cell.length_a   1.000
_cell.length_b   1.000
_cell.length_c   1.000
_cell.angle_alpha   90.00
_cell.angle_beta   90.00
_cell.angle_gamma   90.00
#
_symmetry.space_group_name_H-M   'P 1'
#
loop_
_entity.id
_entity.type
_entity.pdbx_description
1 polymer ?
#
loop_
_entity_poly.entity_id
_entity_poly.type
_entity_poly.pdbx_seq_one_letter_code
_entity_poly.pdbx_strand_id
1 'polypeptide(L)'
;MAKNNQQILLNFANPSPGLLIAVGGLVVFVLFLIGLTIALATRYIEPPQQFGTIVLLALVPIFGLILATAVILRNVRKLSHNRKEDFGELMLPEGQRRKLNTEVRELAAIIGIENEQMGDLRAAYILAEDLALRQIEQEKKLPLKRHIKIGEAEFDAVFISRAVSTLVDVTFLVTSDISQKKIDAVLQKVEAVKRNFARIKSKTKIRLLLVLVTQLSAGDELKLRSTLANQFASTPVDVEIRLLDFEGLQRIFTED
;
A
#
# COMPACT_ATOMS: atom_id res chain seq x y z
N MET A 1 18.49 -18.07 3.07
CA MET A 1 18.87 -16.74 3.63
C MET A 1 19.65 -15.81 2.69
N ALA A 2 20.09 -16.25 1.51
CA ALA A 2 20.91 -15.42 0.59
C ALA A 2 20.14 -14.51 -0.38
N LYS A 3 18.82 -14.71 -0.59
CA LYS A 3 18.02 -13.95 -1.56
C LYS A 3 17.64 -12.53 -1.10
N ASN A 4 17.68 -12.26 0.20
CA ASN A 4 17.25 -10.96 0.76
C ASN A 4 18.33 -9.86 0.63
N ASN A 5 19.61 -10.25 0.52
CA ASN A 5 20.69 -9.27 0.39
C ASN A 5 20.83 -8.68 -1.02
N GLN A 6 20.40 -9.41 -2.05
CA GLN A 6 20.46 -8.89 -3.43
C GLN A 6 19.40 -7.82 -3.71
N GLN A 7 18.21 -7.90 -3.08
CA GLN A 7 17.19 -6.85 -3.23
C GLN A 7 17.56 -5.55 -2.53
N ILE A 8 18.34 -5.62 -1.45
CA ILE A 8 18.84 -4.42 -0.76
C ILE A 8 19.91 -3.71 -1.62
N LEU A 9 20.79 -4.48 -2.28
CA LEU A 9 21.82 -3.93 -3.16
C LEU A 9 21.24 -3.29 -4.45
N LEU A 10 20.18 -3.87 -5.02
CA LEU A 10 19.52 -3.34 -6.21
C LEU A 10 18.79 -2.00 -5.94
N ASN A 11 18.30 -1.78 -4.71
CA ASN A 11 17.69 -0.51 -4.34
C ASN A 11 18.70 0.64 -4.13
N PHE A 12 19.99 0.34 -3.91
CA PHE A 12 21.05 1.36 -3.92
C PHE A 12 21.52 1.72 -5.34
N ALA A 13 21.26 0.87 -6.34
CA ALA A 13 21.68 1.10 -7.71
C ALA A 13 20.81 2.14 -8.46
N ASN A 14 19.60 2.46 -7.99
CA ASN A 14 18.73 3.50 -8.56
C ASN A 14 18.22 4.46 -7.48
N PRO A 15 19.07 5.38 -6.99
CA PRO A 15 18.62 6.43 -6.07
C PRO A 15 17.60 7.32 -6.78
N SER A 16 16.52 7.70 -6.06
CA SER A 16 15.54 8.63 -6.62
C SER A 16 16.24 9.92 -7.10
N PRO A 17 15.83 10.52 -8.24
CA PRO A 17 16.46 11.72 -8.77
C PRO A 17 16.53 12.87 -7.75
N GLY A 18 15.57 12.97 -6.85
CA GLY A 18 15.59 13.94 -5.74
C GLY A 18 16.70 13.70 -4.72
N LEU A 19 17.08 12.44 -4.46
CA LEU A 19 18.18 12.10 -3.56
C LEU A 19 19.53 12.44 -4.20
N LEU A 20 19.70 12.19 -5.50
CA LEU A 20 20.92 12.55 -6.24
C LEU A 20 21.13 14.06 -6.28
N ILE A 21 20.07 14.84 -6.51
CA ILE A 21 20.14 16.32 -6.50
C ILE A 21 20.48 16.82 -5.09
N ALA A 22 19.87 16.25 -4.04
CA ALA A 22 20.13 16.67 -2.66
C ALA A 22 21.58 16.35 -2.24
N VAL A 23 22.10 15.16 -2.57
CA VAL A 23 23.47 14.76 -2.26
C VAL A 23 24.48 15.57 -3.08
N GLY A 24 24.22 15.75 -4.39
CA GLY A 24 25.04 16.57 -5.26
C GLY A 24 25.11 18.03 -4.81
N GLY A 25 23.97 18.63 -4.45
CA GLY A 25 23.90 19.97 -3.90
C GLY A 25 24.68 20.14 -2.59
N LEU A 26 24.59 19.13 -1.71
CA LEU A 26 25.36 19.14 -0.46
C LEU A 26 26.87 19.09 -0.69
N VAL A 27 27.32 18.24 -1.60
CA VAL A 27 28.77 18.14 -1.95
C VAL A 27 29.29 19.46 -2.51
N VAL A 28 28.56 20.06 -3.45
CA VAL A 28 28.94 21.37 -4.04
C VAL A 28 28.97 22.46 -2.97
N PHE A 29 27.99 22.48 -2.07
CA PHE A 29 27.96 23.46 -0.98
C PHE A 29 29.13 23.33 0.00
N VAL A 30 29.51 22.09 0.35
CA VAL A 30 30.67 21.81 1.21
C VAL A 30 31.96 22.24 0.55
N LEU A 31 32.16 21.92 -0.74
CA LEU A 31 33.33 22.35 -1.51
C LEU A 31 33.41 23.87 -1.60
N PHE A 32 32.29 24.55 -1.80
CA PHE A 32 32.23 26.03 -1.81
C PHE A 32 32.64 26.63 -0.45
N LEU A 33 32.15 26.08 0.66
CA LEU A 33 32.52 26.52 2.01
C LEU A 33 34.01 26.30 2.30
N ILE A 34 34.57 25.17 1.91
CA ILE A 34 36.01 24.89 2.04
C ILE A 34 36.81 25.87 1.23
N GLY A 35 36.44 26.12 -0.03
CA GLY A 35 37.12 27.10 -0.89
C GLY A 35 37.06 28.52 -0.32
N LEU A 36 35.91 28.95 0.17
CA LEU A 36 35.71 30.24 0.83
C LEU A 36 36.58 30.38 2.10
N THR A 37 36.65 29.33 2.91
CA THR A 37 37.47 29.30 4.15
C THR A 37 38.98 29.45 3.80
N ILE A 38 39.44 28.70 2.78
CA ILE A 38 40.86 28.82 2.30
C ILE A 38 41.11 30.21 1.76
N ALA A 39 40.22 30.76 0.95
CA ALA A 39 40.40 32.09 0.32
C ALA A 39 40.44 33.23 1.39
N LEU A 40 39.59 33.12 2.43
CA LEU A 40 39.63 34.05 3.55
C LEU A 40 40.88 33.87 4.40
N ALA A 41 41.29 32.63 4.69
CA ALA A 41 42.52 32.36 5.46
C ALA A 41 43.76 32.89 4.75
N THR A 42 43.90 32.74 3.42
CA THR A 42 45.05 33.24 2.66
C THR A 42 45.11 34.74 2.55
N ARG A 43 44.00 35.45 2.66
CA ARG A 43 43.92 36.92 2.49
C ARG A 43 44.14 37.70 3.80
N TYR A 44 43.97 37.08 4.97
CA TYR A 44 43.92 37.75 6.28
C TYR A 44 44.96 37.24 7.27
N ILE A 45 45.96 36.41 6.88
CA ILE A 45 47.00 35.95 7.79
C ILE A 45 48.07 36.99 7.95
N GLU A 46 47.84 37.94 8.79
CA GLU A 46 48.84 38.74 9.57
C GLU A 46 48.15 39.13 10.89
N PRO A 47 48.63 39.07 12.00
CA PRO A 47 49.47 38.38 12.95
C PRO A 47 48.66 37.54 14.01
N PRO A 48 49.25 36.98 15.12
CA PRO A 48 48.72 35.91 15.96
C PRO A 48 47.41 36.20 16.73
N GLN A 49 46.96 37.46 16.74
CA GLN A 49 45.68 37.83 17.41
C GLN A 49 44.41 37.36 16.65
N GLN A 50 44.56 36.92 15.38
CA GLN A 50 43.44 36.53 14.56
C GLN A 50 43.16 34.99 14.55
N PHE A 51 43.94 34.21 15.29
CA PHE A 51 43.79 32.75 15.37
C PHE A 51 42.39 32.32 15.80
N GLY A 52 41.81 33.05 16.77
CA GLY A 52 40.44 32.80 17.23
C GLY A 52 39.38 33.00 16.17
N THR A 53 39.56 34.01 15.30
CA THR A 53 38.63 34.29 14.17
C THR A 53 38.68 33.20 13.09
N ILE A 54 39.87 32.69 12.80
CA ILE A 54 40.09 31.60 11.85
C ILE A 54 39.44 30.30 12.35
N VAL A 55 39.62 29.99 13.62
CA VAL A 55 39.01 28.81 14.27
C VAL A 55 37.46 28.92 14.24
N LEU A 56 36.95 30.10 14.58
CA LEU A 56 35.50 30.34 14.54
C LEU A 56 34.93 30.22 13.13
N LEU A 57 35.64 30.73 12.13
CA LEU A 57 35.23 30.63 10.70
C LEU A 57 35.26 29.19 10.19
N ALA A 58 36.20 28.36 10.66
CA ALA A 58 36.28 26.95 10.33
C ALA A 58 35.19 26.10 11.01
N LEU A 59 34.71 26.49 12.21
CA LEU A 59 33.65 25.80 12.92
C LEU A 59 32.27 25.98 12.26
N VAL A 60 32.00 27.09 11.60
CA VAL A 60 30.72 27.39 10.97
C VAL A 60 30.36 26.33 9.90
N PRO A 61 31.23 25.98 8.93
CA PRO A 61 30.91 24.95 7.94
C PRO A 61 30.76 23.54 8.54
N ILE A 62 31.53 23.23 9.61
CA ILE A 62 31.41 21.93 10.31
C ILE A 62 30.04 21.83 11.00
N PHE A 63 29.61 22.88 11.67
CA PHE A 63 28.29 22.92 12.32
C PHE A 63 27.17 22.85 11.27
N GLY A 64 27.29 23.56 10.14
CA GLY A 64 26.37 23.49 9.02
C GLY A 64 26.25 22.07 8.43
N LEU A 65 27.36 21.35 8.29
CA LEU A 65 27.42 19.98 7.80
C LEU A 65 26.71 19.01 8.77
N ILE A 66 26.96 19.16 10.07
CA ILE A 66 26.30 18.34 11.10
C ILE A 66 24.79 18.56 11.07
N LEU A 67 24.35 19.79 10.95
CA LEU A 67 22.93 20.15 10.93
C LEU A 67 22.24 19.66 9.65
N ALA A 68 22.88 19.82 8.49
CA ALA A 68 22.38 19.30 7.22
C ALA A 68 22.28 17.76 7.23
N THR A 69 23.32 17.08 7.76
CA THR A 69 23.32 15.61 7.92
C THR A 69 22.21 15.16 8.86
N ALA A 70 21.98 15.85 9.98
CA ALA A 70 20.89 15.54 10.91
C ALA A 70 19.51 15.71 10.27
N VAL A 71 19.30 16.75 9.46
CA VAL A 71 18.04 16.98 8.70
C VAL A 71 17.82 15.90 7.65
N ILE A 72 18.86 15.54 6.90
CA ILE A 72 18.79 14.46 5.89
C ILE A 72 18.48 13.14 6.56
N LEU A 73 19.19 12.77 7.64
CA LEU A 73 18.94 11.55 8.41
C LEU A 73 17.52 11.51 8.99
N ARG A 74 17.03 12.65 9.48
CA ARG A 74 15.65 12.75 9.98
C ARG A 74 14.61 12.55 8.86
N ASN A 75 14.85 13.10 7.69
CA ASN A 75 13.96 12.93 6.52
C ASN A 75 14.06 11.52 5.94
N VAL A 76 15.25 10.94 5.83
CA VAL A 76 15.46 9.54 5.41
C VAL A 76 14.83 8.58 6.42
N ARG A 77 14.94 8.82 7.73
CA ARG A 77 14.25 8.03 8.75
C ARG A 77 12.73 8.14 8.64
N LYS A 78 12.18 9.33 8.36
CA LYS A 78 10.72 9.48 8.10
C LYS A 78 10.29 8.74 6.85
N LEU A 79 11.05 8.79 5.76
CA LEU A 79 10.79 8.05 4.52
C LEU A 79 10.97 6.54 4.71
N SER A 80 11.97 6.12 5.48
CA SER A 80 12.21 4.70 5.82
C SER A 80 11.16 4.17 6.81
N HIS A 81 10.67 4.98 7.73
CA HIS A 81 9.61 4.57 8.65
C HIS A 81 8.27 4.41 7.92
N ASN A 82 7.97 5.28 6.94
CA ASN A 82 6.83 5.11 6.04
C ASN A 82 6.99 3.91 5.07
N ARG A 83 8.23 3.43 4.82
CA ARG A 83 8.50 2.26 3.99
C ARG A 83 8.52 0.93 4.77
N LYS A 84 8.68 0.99 6.10
CA LYS A 84 8.80 -0.21 6.95
C LYS A 84 7.47 -0.67 7.57
N GLU A 85 6.38 0.00 7.32
CA GLU A 85 5.08 -0.66 7.44
C GLU A 85 4.91 -1.58 6.23
N ASP A 86 5.63 -2.70 6.23
CA ASP A 86 5.38 -3.80 5.32
C ASP A 86 4.03 -4.39 5.73
N PHE A 87 2.97 -3.84 5.10
CA PHE A 87 1.56 -4.10 5.40
C PHE A 87 1.14 -5.50 4.94
N GLY A 88 1.91 -6.50 5.29
CA GLY A 88 1.60 -7.88 5.01
C GLY A 88 2.57 -8.55 4.03
N GLU A 89 2.59 -9.83 4.13
CA GLU A 89 3.34 -10.71 3.25
C GLU A 89 2.50 -11.02 2.01
N LEU A 90 3.16 -11.21 0.87
CA LEU A 90 2.48 -11.74 -0.31
C LEU A 90 1.96 -13.15 0.01
N MET A 91 0.71 -13.39 -0.31
CA MET A 91 0.09 -14.70 -0.14
C MET A 91 0.80 -15.74 -1.01
N LEU A 92 1.14 -16.88 -0.43
CA LEU A 92 1.72 -17.98 -1.18
C LEU A 92 0.74 -18.48 -2.27
N PRO A 93 1.23 -18.95 -3.43
CA PRO A 93 0.37 -19.44 -4.52
C PRO A 93 -0.62 -20.53 -4.08
N GLU A 94 -0.23 -21.36 -3.12
CA GLU A 94 -1.11 -22.39 -2.53
C GLU A 94 -2.27 -21.79 -1.73
N GLY A 95 -2.01 -20.71 -0.98
CA GLY A 95 -3.04 -19.95 -0.26
C GLY A 95 -4.05 -19.33 -1.22
N GLN A 96 -3.55 -18.69 -2.28
CA GLN A 96 -4.41 -18.09 -3.32
C GLN A 96 -5.30 -19.14 -3.98
N ARG A 97 -4.74 -20.30 -4.35
CA ARG A 97 -5.52 -21.42 -4.93
C ARG A 97 -6.56 -21.94 -3.94
N ARG A 98 -6.23 -22.06 -2.66
CA ARG A 98 -7.16 -22.55 -1.64
C ARG A 98 -8.33 -21.57 -1.46
N LYS A 99 -8.06 -20.26 -1.35
CA LYS A 99 -9.08 -19.21 -1.28
C LYS A 99 -9.99 -19.28 -2.49
N LEU A 100 -9.44 -19.21 -3.69
CA LEU A 100 -10.17 -19.29 -4.95
C LEU A 100 -11.06 -20.55 -5.03
N ASN A 101 -10.52 -21.72 -4.70
CA ASN A 101 -11.27 -22.96 -4.72
C ASN A 101 -12.45 -22.96 -3.73
N THR A 102 -12.28 -22.32 -2.56
CA THR A 102 -13.35 -22.21 -1.58
C THR A 102 -14.47 -21.31 -2.09
N GLU A 103 -14.12 -20.15 -2.62
CA GLU A 103 -15.06 -19.15 -3.12
C GLU A 103 -15.81 -19.65 -4.37
N VAL A 104 -15.10 -20.31 -5.29
CA VAL A 104 -15.73 -20.92 -6.49
C VAL A 104 -16.69 -22.06 -6.11
N ARG A 105 -16.35 -22.87 -5.09
CA ARG A 105 -17.26 -23.92 -4.58
C ARG A 105 -18.51 -23.34 -3.92
N GLU A 106 -18.36 -22.30 -3.12
CA GLU A 106 -19.49 -21.60 -2.51
C GLU A 106 -20.42 -21.04 -3.60
N LEU A 107 -19.85 -20.40 -4.62
CA LEU A 107 -20.59 -19.85 -5.74
C LEU A 107 -21.28 -20.94 -6.56
N ALA A 108 -20.60 -22.05 -6.87
CA ALA A 108 -21.16 -23.20 -7.56
C ALA A 108 -22.33 -23.82 -6.83
N ALA A 109 -22.24 -23.92 -5.49
CA ALA A 109 -23.33 -24.43 -4.66
C ALA A 109 -24.58 -23.53 -4.70
N ILE A 110 -24.40 -22.21 -4.79
CA ILE A 110 -25.49 -21.23 -4.91
C ILE A 110 -26.18 -21.33 -6.27
N ILE A 111 -25.40 -21.50 -7.34
CA ILE A 111 -25.93 -21.52 -8.73
C ILE A 111 -26.43 -22.92 -9.11
N GLY A 112 -26.02 -23.97 -8.38
CA GLY A 112 -26.34 -25.35 -8.72
C GLY A 112 -25.54 -25.90 -9.90
N ILE A 113 -24.31 -25.43 -10.08
CA ILE A 113 -23.42 -25.84 -11.19
C ILE A 113 -22.77 -27.19 -10.91
N GLU A 114 -22.75 -28.05 -11.93
CA GLU A 114 -22.10 -29.35 -11.87
C GLU A 114 -20.56 -29.22 -12.06
N ASN A 115 -19.85 -30.31 -11.71
CA ASN A 115 -18.37 -30.33 -11.72
C ASN A 115 -17.75 -30.01 -13.08
N GLU A 116 -18.43 -30.31 -14.20
CA GLU A 116 -17.94 -30.04 -15.56
C GLU A 116 -17.78 -28.55 -15.87
N GLN A 117 -18.64 -27.70 -15.28
CA GLN A 117 -18.64 -26.25 -15.49
C GLN A 117 -17.80 -25.46 -14.47
N MET A 118 -17.19 -26.17 -13.51
CA MET A 118 -16.36 -25.55 -12.48
C MET A 118 -15.13 -24.81 -13.04
N GLY A 119 -14.63 -25.25 -14.20
CA GLY A 119 -13.51 -24.60 -14.90
C GLY A 119 -13.86 -23.21 -15.37
N ASP A 120 -15.00 -23.07 -16.02
CA ASP A 120 -15.50 -21.80 -16.56
C ASP A 120 -15.87 -20.83 -15.44
N LEU A 121 -16.51 -21.33 -14.39
CA LEU A 121 -16.83 -20.53 -13.21
C LEU A 121 -15.57 -19.98 -12.53
N ARG A 122 -14.52 -20.82 -12.44
CA ARG A 122 -13.23 -20.38 -11.90
C ARG A 122 -12.58 -19.30 -12.77
N ALA A 123 -12.62 -19.47 -14.10
CA ALA A 123 -12.10 -18.47 -15.02
C ALA A 123 -12.86 -17.14 -14.91
N ALA A 124 -14.19 -17.19 -14.85
CA ALA A 124 -15.03 -16.02 -14.65
C ALA A 124 -14.74 -15.33 -13.31
N TYR A 125 -14.54 -16.09 -12.23
CA TYR A 125 -14.20 -15.53 -10.92
C TYR A 125 -12.87 -14.79 -10.94
N ILE A 126 -11.81 -15.42 -11.52
CA ILE A 126 -10.48 -14.80 -11.64
C ILE A 126 -10.56 -13.52 -12.48
N LEU A 127 -11.30 -13.55 -13.59
CA LEU A 127 -11.48 -12.39 -14.44
C LEU A 127 -12.21 -11.27 -13.70
N ALA A 128 -13.29 -11.57 -12.99
CA ALA A 128 -14.07 -10.62 -12.22
C ALA A 128 -13.20 -9.92 -11.14
N GLU A 129 -12.38 -10.69 -10.40
CA GLU A 129 -11.45 -10.16 -9.42
C GLU A 129 -10.39 -9.24 -10.07
N ASP A 130 -9.76 -9.69 -11.16
CA ASP A 130 -8.71 -8.90 -11.83
C ASP A 130 -9.25 -7.59 -12.39
N LEU A 131 -10.40 -7.62 -13.08
CA LEU A 131 -11.04 -6.42 -13.63
C LEU A 131 -11.47 -5.45 -12.53
N ALA A 132 -12.05 -5.95 -11.44
CA ALA A 132 -12.43 -5.13 -10.29
C ALA A 132 -11.23 -4.44 -9.66
N LEU A 133 -10.13 -5.16 -9.46
CA LEU A 133 -8.90 -4.57 -8.90
C LEU A 133 -8.28 -3.55 -9.85
N ARG A 134 -8.28 -3.77 -11.16
CA ARG A 134 -7.84 -2.78 -12.15
C ARG A 134 -8.69 -1.51 -12.11
N GLN A 135 -10.00 -1.65 -12.04
CA GLN A 135 -10.93 -0.52 -11.93
C GLN A 135 -10.64 0.32 -10.67
N ILE A 136 -10.43 -0.33 -9.52
CA ILE A 136 -10.09 0.36 -8.28
C ILE A 136 -8.73 1.08 -8.38
N GLU A 137 -7.73 0.44 -9.00
CA GLU A 137 -6.41 1.02 -9.20
C GLU A 137 -6.47 2.28 -10.07
N GLN A 138 -7.23 2.24 -11.16
CA GLN A 138 -7.47 3.39 -12.06
C GLN A 138 -8.22 4.53 -11.34
N GLU A 139 -9.30 4.23 -10.62
CA GLU A 139 -10.09 5.23 -9.90
C GLU A 139 -9.28 5.91 -8.77
N LYS A 140 -8.58 5.13 -7.97
CA LYS A 140 -7.83 5.65 -6.83
C LYS A 140 -6.49 6.26 -7.24
N LYS A 141 -5.97 5.95 -8.45
CA LYS A 141 -4.64 6.36 -8.96
C LYS A 141 -3.52 6.01 -7.99
N LEU A 142 -3.66 4.88 -7.30
CA LEU A 142 -2.72 4.36 -6.31
C LEU A 142 -2.38 2.90 -6.65
N PRO A 143 -1.10 2.51 -6.55
CA PRO A 143 -0.71 1.13 -6.79
C PRO A 143 -1.33 0.20 -5.74
N LEU A 144 -1.95 -0.88 -6.19
CA LEU A 144 -2.47 -1.94 -5.36
C LEU A 144 -1.39 -3.00 -5.10
N LYS A 145 -1.20 -3.37 -3.84
CA LYS A 145 -0.50 -4.61 -3.51
C LYS A 145 -1.55 -5.72 -3.48
N ARG A 146 -1.47 -6.65 -4.43
CA ARG A 146 -2.44 -7.75 -4.60
C ARG A 146 -2.08 -8.96 -3.77
N HIS A 147 -3.07 -9.75 -3.40
CA HIS A 147 -2.95 -11.03 -2.69
C HIS A 147 -2.09 -10.91 -1.43
N ILE A 148 -2.57 -10.15 -0.47
CA ILE A 148 -1.84 -9.83 0.76
C ILE A 148 -2.38 -10.62 1.94
N LYS A 149 -1.45 -11.15 2.74
CA LYS A 149 -1.72 -11.76 4.03
C LYS A 149 -1.20 -10.85 5.14
N ILE A 150 -2.07 -10.48 6.08
CA ILE A 150 -1.74 -9.66 7.25
C ILE A 150 -2.04 -10.47 8.50
N GLY A 151 -1.01 -11.05 9.12
CA GLY A 151 -1.19 -12.07 10.14
C GLY A 151 -1.88 -13.30 9.54
N GLU A 152 -3.04 -13.68 10.08
CA GLU A 152 -3.84 -14.79 9.54
C GLU A 152 -4.92 -14.35 8.54
N ALA A 153 -5.11 -13.05 8.35
CA ALA A 153 -6.14 -12.52 7.46
C ALA A 153 -5.60 -12.33 6.03
N GLU A 154 -6.37 -12.80 5.05
CA GLU A 154 -6.05 -12.77 3.62
C GLU A 154 -6.99 -11.80 2.91
N PHE A 155 -6.42 -10.90 2.07
CA PHE A 155 -7.15 -9.91 1.29
C PHE A 155 -6.69 -9.94 -0.17
N ASP A 156 -7.58 -9.55 -1.09
CA ASP A 156 -7.26 -9.53 -2.52
C ASP A 156 -6.30 -8.41 -2.86
N ALA A 157 -6.44 -7.27 -2.19
CA ALA A 157 -5.46 -6.20 -2.31
C ALA A 157 -5.41 -5.31 -1.07
N VAL A 158 -4.39 -4.48 -1.02
CA VAL A 158 -4.26 -3.36 -0.08
C VAL A 158 -3.66 -2.16 -0.80
N PHE A 159 -4.15 -0.98 -0.48
CA PHE A 159 -3.50 0.27 -0.84
C PHE A 159 -3.43 1.22 0.34
N ILE A 160 -2.45 2.11 0.30
CA ILE A 160 -2.18 3.04 1.37
C ILE A 160 -2.33 4.45 0.82
N SER A 161 -3.21 5.22 1.45
CA SER A 161 -3.39 6.63 1.15
C SER A 161 -3.16 7.45 2.41
N ARG A 162 -2.09 8.23 2.43
CA ARG A 162 -1.69 9.02 3.62
C ARG A 162 -1.50 8.14 4.86
N ALA A 163 -2.42 8.26 5.84
CA ALA A 163 -2.40 7.49 7.10
C ALA A 163 -3.53 6.45 7.18
N VAL A 164 -4.12 6.07 6.03
CA VAL A 164 -5.19 5.08 5.94
C VAL A 164 -4.73 3.92 5.08
N SER A 165 -4.78 2.70 5.64
CA SER A 165 -4.63 1.45 4.92
C SER A 165 -6.00 0.92 4.56
N THR A 166 -6.29 0.81 3.27
CA THR A 166 -7.54 0.25 2.77
C THR A 166 -7.30 -1.19 2.35
N LEU A 167 -7.96 -2.11 3.03
CA LEU A 167 -8.00 -3.53 2.74
C LEU A 167 -9.10 -3.77 1.72
N VAL A 168 -8.81 -4.44 0.63
CA VAL A 168 -9.75 -4.73 -0.44
C VAL A 168 -10.10 -6.21 -0.42
N ASP A 169 -11.38 -6.52 -0.34
CA ASP A 169 -11.91 -7.88 -0.46
C ASP A 169 -12.92 -7.89 -1.61
N VAL A 170 -12.67 -8.70 -2.62
CA VAL A 170 -13.51 -8.79 -3.83
C VAL A 170 -14.35 -10.04 -3.74
N THR A 171 -15.62 -9.92 -4.02
CA THR A 171 -16.56 -11.05 -4.03
C THR A 171 -17.40 -11.00 -5.30
N PHE A 172 -17.48 -12.10 -6.01
CA PHE A 172 -18.39 -12.26 -7.14
C PHE A 172 -19.74 -12.77 -6.64
N LEU A 173 -20.82 -12.08 -6.98
CA LEU A 173 -22.18 -12.40 -6.57
C LEU A 173 -23.08 -12.57 -7.78
N VAL A 174 -23.82 -13.67 -7.81
CA VAL A 174 -24.82 -13.97 -8.84
C VAL A 174 -26.26 -13.86 -8.31
N THR A 175 -26.40 -13.66 -7.00
CA THR A 175 -27.69 -13.48 -6.32
C THR A 175 -27.65 -12.23 -5.46
N SER A 176 -28.82 -11.63 -5.22
CA SER A 176 -28.93 -10.45 -4.34
C SER A 176 -28.74 -10.78 -2.84
N ASP A 177 -28.63 -12.05 -2.50
CA ASP A 177 -28.46 -12.49 -1.13
C ASP A 177 -27.00 -12.77 -0.80
N ILE A 178 -26.47 -12.02 0.14
CA ILE A 178 -25.16 -12.29 0.73
C ILE A 178 -25.38 -12.95 2.10
N SER A 179 -24.75 -14.09 2.33
CA SER A 179 -24.90 -14.79 3.59
C SER A 179 -24.30 -14.00 4.75
N GLN A 180 -25.00 -13.93 5.88
CA GLN A 180 -24.47 -13.30 7.10
C GLN A 180 -23.12 -13.88 7.49
N LYS A 181 -22.94 -15.19 7.32
CA LYS A 181 -21.65 -15.87 7.57
C LYS A 181 -20.50 -15.27 6.79
N LYS A 182 -20.73 -14.87 5.52
CA LYS A 182 -19.68 -14.25 4.67
C LYS A 182 -19.32 -12.85 5.18
N ILE A 183 -20.34 -12.08 5.57
CA ILE A 183 -20.12 -10.74 6.17
C ILE A 183 -19.34 -10.85 7.48
N ASP A 184 -19.75 -11.76 8.36
CA ASP A 184 -19.07 -11.99 9.64
C ASP A 184 -17.61 -12.43 9.44
N ALA A 185 -17.35 -13.28 8.43
CA ALA A 185 -16.00 -13.72 8.11
C ALA A 185 -15.11 -12.55 7.65
N VAL A 186 -15.64 -11.64 6.80
CA VAL A 186 -14.91 -10.45 6.36
C VAL A 186 -14.64 -9.51 7.53
N LEU A 187 -15.63 -9.28 8.39
CA LEU A 187 -15.46 -8.44 9.58
C LEU A 187 -14.43 -9.02 10.55
N GLN A 188 -14.45 -10.34 10.80
CA GLN A 188 -13.45 -11.01 11.62
C GLN A 188 -12.03 -10.85 11.07
N LYS A 189 -11.85 -10.95 9.74
CA LYS A 189 -10.55 -10.67 9.09
C LYS A 189 -10.08 -9.25 9.42
N VAL A 190 -10.93 -8.24 9.28
CA VAL A 190 -10.57 -6.83 9.52
C VAL A 190 -10.27 -6.59 11.00
N GLU A 191 -11.03 -7.18 11.91
CA GLU A 191 -10.75 -7.09 13.34
C GLU A 191 -9.42 -7.75 13.72
N ALA A 192 -9.08 -8.89 13.11
CA ALA A 192 -7.78 -9.53 13.29
C ALA A 192 -6.64 -8.59 12.86
N VAL A 193 -6.79 -7.90 11.73
CA VAL A 193 -5.83 -6.88 11.26
C VAL A 193 -5.75 -5.72 12.24
N LYS A 194 -6.88 -5.19 12.70
CA LYS A 194 -6.88 -4.12 13.72
C LYS A 194 -6.12 -4.51 14.99
N ARG A 195 -6.35 -5.73 15.49
CA ARG A 195 -5.62 -6.25 16.66
C ARG A 195 -4.12 -6.34 16.38
N ASN A 196 -3.73 -6.79 15.19
CA ASN A 196 -2.32 -6.86 14.80
C ASN A 196 -1.66 -5.47 14.76
N PHE A 197 -2.33 -4.48 14.15
CA PHE A 197 -1.85 -3.10 14.10
C PHE A 197 -1.77 -2.44 15.48
N ALA A 198 -2.74 -2.70 16.35
CA ALA A 198 -2.70 -2.22 17.73
C ALA A 198 -1.49 -2.79 18.50
N ARG A 199 -1.16 -4.09 18.28
CA ARG A 199 -0.01 -4.75 18.90
C ARG A 199 1.32 -4.12 18.50
N ILE A 200 1.47 -3.71 17.24
CA ILE A 200 2.68 -3.03 16.74
C ILE A 200 2.64 -1.50 16.94
N LYS A 201 1.64 -0.99 17.67
CA LYS A 201 1.44 0.45 17.94
C LYS A 201 1.39 1.31 16.68
N SER A 202 0.89 0.78 15.57
CA SER A 202 0.67 1.55 14.36
C SER A 202 -0.43 2.59 14.56
N LYS A 203 -0.20 3.81 14.05
CA LYS A 203 -1.20 4.90 14.05
C LYS A 203 -2.06 4.90 12.80
N THR A 204 -1.86 3.96 11.91
CA THR A 204 -2.56 3.85 10.63
C THR A 204 -4.02 3.48 10.85
N LYS A 205 -4.92 4.24 10.28
CA LYS A 205 -6.35 3.89 10.26
C LYS A 205 -6.57 2.76 9.25
N ILE A 206 -7.45 1.82 9.59
CA ILE A 206 -7.82 0.70 8.74
C ILE A 206 -9.23 0.95 8.21
N ARG A 207 -9.39 0.80 6.90
CA ARG A 207 -10.65 0.82 6.18
C ARG A 207 -10.80 -0.49 5.43
N LEU A 208 -12.01 -1.00 5.33
CA LEU A 208 -12.38 -2.09 4.43
C LEU A 208 -13.03 -1.50 3.18
N LEU A 209 -12.58 -1.90 2.01
CA LEU A 209 -13.26 -1.72 0.74
C LEU A 209 -13.80 -3.08 0.30
N LEU A 210 -15.08 -3.29 0.48
CA LEU A 210 -15.78 -4.49 0.00
C LEU A 210 -16.26 -4.25 -1.42
N VAL A 211 -15.69 -4.97 -2.37
CA VAL A 211 -16.02 -4.86 -3.79
C VAL A 211 -16.87 -6.08 -4.17
N LEU A 212 -18.10 -5.83 -4.57
CA LEU A 212 -19.03 -6.84 -5.01
C LEU A 212 -19.18 -6.73 -6.52
N VAL A 213 -18.65 -7.71 -7.24
CA VAL A 213 -18.85 -7.84 -8.69
C VAL A 213 -20.15 -8.62 -8.92
N THR A 214 -21.07 -8.04 -9.64
CA THR A 214 -22.43 -8.61 -9.78
C THR A 214 -22.86 -8.70 -11.24
N GLN A 215 -23.86 -9.59 -11.47
CA GLN A 215 -24.67 -9.63 -12.69
C GLN A 215 -26.15 -9.50 -12.31
N LEU A 216 -26.46 -8.56 -11.45
CA LEU A 216 -27.79 -8.37 -10.88
C LEU A 216 -28.60 -7.34 -11.67
N SER A 217 -29.93 -7.47 -11.61
CA SER A 217 -30.80 -6.40 -12.07
C SER A 217 -30.67 -5.15 -11.18
N ALA A 218 -30.98 -3.96 -11.71
CA ALA A 218 -30.93 -2.72 -10.96
C ALA A 218 -31.79 -2.77 -9.66
N GLY A 219 -32.93 -3.51 -9.71
CA GLY A 219 -33.79 -3.69 -8.54
C GLY A 219 -33.15 -4.56 -7.46
N ASP A 220 -32.45 -5.60 -7.85
CA ASP A 220 -31.74 -6.49 -6.92
C ASP A 220 -30.49 -5.84 -6.34
N GLU A 221 -29.80 -5.00 -7.11
CA GLU A 221 -28.70 -4.18 -6.58
C GLU A 221 -29.16 -3.22 -5.49
N LEU A 222 -30.31 -2.57 -5.65
CA LEU A 222 -30.85 -1.69 -4.63
C LEU A 222 -31.19 -2.43 -3.33
N LYS A 223 -31.78 -3.63 -3.44
CA LYS A 223 -32.03 -4.50 -2.28
C LYS A 223 -30.72 -4.88 -1.59
N LEU A 224 -29.72 -5.34 -2.37
CA LEU A 224 -28.42 -5.69 -1.84
C LEU A 224 -27.74 -4.51 -1.12
N ARG A 225 -27.78 -3.30 -1.71
CA ARG A 225 -27.24 -2.08 -1.08
C ARG A 225 -27.90 -1.78 0.27
N SER A 226 -29.22 -1.85 0.32
CA SER A 226 -29.98 -1.59 1.57
C SER A 226 -29.69 -2.62 2.65
N THR A 227 -29.60 -3.91 2.27
CA THR A 227 -29.26 -4.99 3.18
C THR A 227 -27.85 -4.81 3.76
N LEU A 228 -26.86 -4.53 2.90
CA LEU A 228 -25.49 -4.31 3.32
C LEU A 228 -25.33 -3.06 4.18
N ALA A 229 -25.99 -1.95 3.82
CA ALA A 229 -25.97 -0.74 4.63
C ALA A 229 -26.47 -0.99 6.07
N ASN A 230 -27.54 -1.77 6.21
CA ASN A 230 -28.07 -2.14 7.51
C ASN A 230 -27.14 -3.06 8.31
N GLN A 231 -26.54 -4.04 7.63
CA GLN A 231 -25.63 -5.01 8.27
C GLN A 231 -24.33 -4.39 8.74
N PHE A 232 -23.79 -3.41 7.97
CA PHE A 232 -22.56 -2.72 8.33
C PHE A 232 -22.75 -1.47 9.21
N ALA A 233 -23.99 -0.98 9.38
CA ALA A 233 -24.27 0.22 10.17
C ALA A 233 -23.81 0.16 11.64
N SER A 234 -23.80 -1.03 12.23
CA SER A 234 -23.39 -1.24 13.63
C SER A 234 -21.95 -1.71 13.82
N THR A 235 -21.15 -1.77 12.73
CA THR A 235 -19.81 -2.30 12.82
C THR A 235 -18.79 -1.24 13.25
N PRO A 236 -17.78 -1.58 14.08
CA PRO A 236 -16.74 -0.66 14.50
C PRO A 236 -15.67 -0.42 13.43
N VAL A 237 -15.92 -0.88 12.21
CA VAL A 237 -15.00 -0.80 11.06
C VAL A 237 -15.52 0.25 10.08
N ASP A 238 -14.62 1.08 9.55
CA ASP A 238 -14.92 1.96 8.42
C ASP A 238 -15.02 1.09 7.15
N VAL A 239 -16.22 0.89 6.63
CA VAL A 239 -16.51 0.03 5.47
C VAL A 239 -17.01 0.88 4.31
N GLU A 240 -16.31 0.82 3.19
CA GLU A 240 -16.77 1.33 1.90
C GLU A 240 -17.24 0.13 1.06
N ILE A 241 -18.44 0.20 0.50
CA ILE A 241 -19.02 -0.87 -0.34
C ILE A 241 -19.10 -0.36 -1.78
N ARG A 242 -18.58 -1.16 -2.71
CA ARG A 242 -18.66 -0.90 -4.14
C ARG A 242 -19.35 -2.05 -4.84
N LEU A 243 -20.38 -1.73 -5.63
CA LEU A 243 -20.99 -2.68 -6.56
C LEU A 243 -20.47 -2.35 -7.95
N LEU A 244 -19.98 -3.36 -8.63
CA LEU A 244 -19.46 -3.27 -10.01
C LEU A 244 -20.21 -4.27 -10.88
N ASP A 245 -20.73 -3.80 -12.00
CA ASP A 245 -21.35 -4.67 -13.01
C ASP A 245 -20.28 -5.41 -13.79
N PHE A 246 -20.36 -6.75 -13.82
CA PHE A 246 -19.35 -7.60 -14.46
C PHE A 246 -19.28 -7.38 -15.97
N GLU A 247 -20.44 -7.26 -16.64
CA GLU A 247 -20.48 -6.98 -18.09
C GLU A 247 -19.92 -5.60 -18.41
N GLY A 248 -20.21 -4.60 -17.56
CA GLY A 248 -19.66 -3.26 -17.65
C GLY A 248 -18.15 -3.26 -17.52
N LEU A 249 -17.61 -4.01 -16.56
CA LEU A 249 -16.16 -4.17 -16.40
C LEU A 249 -15.52 -4.82 -17.62
N GLN A 250 -16.12 -5.89 -18.15
CA GLN A 250 -15.60 -6.54 -19.35
C GLN A 250 -15.54 -5.56 -20.52
N ARG A 251 -16.60 -4.78 -20.77
CA ARG A 251 -16.62 -3.78 -21.86
C ARG A 251 -15.50 -2.76 -21.72
N ILE A 252 -15.31 -2.18 -20.54
CA ILE A 252 -14.27 -1.16 -20.29
C ILE A 252 -12.87 -1.69 -20.64
N PHE A 253 -12.57 -2.95 -20.34
CA PHE A 253 -11.22 -3.50 -20.47
C PHE A 253 -11.01 -4.40 -21.71
N THR A 254 -12.02 -4.57 -22.55
CA THR A 254 -11.91 -5.32 -23.82
C THR A 254 -11.84 -4.37 -25.03
N GLU A 255 -12.28 -3.12 -24.88
CA GLU A 255 -12.27 -2.10 -25.94
C GLU A 255 -10.94 -1.32 -26.01
N ASP A 256 -9.99 -1.58 -25.12
CA ASP A 256 -8.61 -1.09 -25.15
C ASP A 256 -7.66 -2.13 -25.76
#